data_f9aacefad90df167dc5572f7fab6ca7b
#
_entry.id   f9aacefad90df167dc5572f7fab6ca7b
#
_cell.length_a   1.000
_cell.length_b   1.000
_cell.length_c   1.000
_cell.angle_alpha   90.00
_cell.angle_beta   90.00
_cell.angle_gamma   90.00
#
_symmetry.space_group_name_H-M   'P 1'
#
loop_
_entity.id
_entity.type
_entity.pdbx_description
1 polymer ?
#
loop_
_entity_poly.entity_id
_entity_poly.type
_entity_poly.pdbx_seq_one_letter_code
_entity_poly.pdbx_strand_id
1 'polypeptide(L)'
;MADISIKKLNESFIEISAPEDITYNIYARYSEYVSGYQFQPRFKMRVWDGKHHSFNMRSGILPIGLAKDLILWATNQGTTFELERI
;
A
#
# COMPACT_ATOMS: atom_id res chain seq x y z
N MET A 1 14.68 -15.58 -5.54
CA MET A 1 13.89 -15.00 -4.45
C MET A 1 13.00 -13.90 -4.97
N ALA A 2 11.75 -13.89 -4.54
CA ALA A 2 10.83 -12.81 -4.92
C ALA A 2 11.11 -11.57 -4.09
N ASP A 3 11.00 -10.40 -4.73
CA ASP A 3 11.18 -9.11 -4.05
C ASP A 3 9.99 -8.75 -3.18
N ILE A 4 8.80 -9.23 -3.56
CA ILE A 4 7.56 -8.99 -2.83
C ILE A 4 6.92 -10.31 -2.47
N SER A 5 6.55 -10.49 -1.21
CA SER A 5 5.79 -11.64 -0.73
C SER A 5 4.40 -11.18 -0.33
N ILE A 6 3.38 -11.80 -0.87
CA ILE A 6 1.98 -11.45 -0.64
C ILE A 6 1.28 -12.62 0.04
N LYS A 7 0.68 -12.35 1.19
CA LYS A 7 -0.02 -13.33 2.00
C LYS A 7 -1.45 -12.88 2.26
N LYS A 8 -2.43 -13.73 1.97
CA LYS A 8 -3.82 -13.43 2.29
C LYS A 8 -4.06 -13.59 3.80
N LEU A 9 -4.47 -12.52 4.46
CA LEU A 9 -4.80 -12.55 5.89
C LEU A 9 -6.25 -12.98 6.13
N ASN A 10 -7.16 -12.45 5.33
CA ASN A 10 -8.59 -12.76 5.40
C ASN A 10 -9.24 -12.34 4.09
N GLU A 11 -10.57 -12.31 4.03
CA GLU A 11 -11.31 -11.96 2.81
C GLU A 11 -11.21 -10.48 2.46
N SER A 12 -10.74 -9.64 3.38
CA SER A 12 -10.69 -8.18 3.19
C SER A 12 -9.29 -7.63 2.99
N PHE A 13 -8.26 -8.31 3.51
CA PHE A 13 -6.89 -7.78 3.53
C PHE A 13 -5.85 -8.81 3.15
N ILE A 14 -4.75 -8.30 2.59
CA ILE A 14 -3.52 -9.05 2.35
C ILE A 14 -2.38 -8.41 3.12
N GLU A 15 -1.35 -9.20 3.42
CA GLU A 15 -0.11 -8.70 4.03
C GLU A 15 1.00 -8.75 3.00
N ILE A 16 1.75 -7.67 2.89
CA ILE A 16 2.85 -7.54 1.95
C ILE A 16 4.17 -7.46 2.73
N SER A 17 5.12 -8.30 2.34
CA SER A 17 6.48 -8.27 2.85
C SER A 17 7.43 -7.97 1.70
N ALA A 18 8.24 -6.90 1.84
CA ALA A 18 9.14 -6.44 0.81
C ALA A 18 10.31 -5.65 1.43
N PRO A 19 11.41 -5.46 0.67
CA PRO A 19 12.47 -4.55 1.12
C PRO A 19 11.94 -3.14 1.36
N GLU A 20 12.63 -2.40 2.21
CA GLU A 20 12.19 -1.08 2.66
C GLU A 20 11.91 -0.10 1.51
N ASP A 21 12.78 -0.07 0.49
CA ASP A 21 12.63 0.80 -0.67
C ASP A 21 11.36 0.46 -1.47
N ILE A 22 11.08 -0.83 -1.66
CA ILE A 22 9.88 -1.28 -2.36
C ILE A 22 8.64 -1.00 -1.53
N THR A 23 8.72 -1.22 -0.23
CA THR A 23 7.62 -0.92 0.70
C THR A 23 7.24 0.56 0.64
N TYR A 24 8.24 1.44 0.62
CA TYR A 24 8.01 2.88 0.49
C TYR A 24 7.33 3.23 -0.83
N ASN A 25 7.77 2.62 -1.93
CA ASN A 25 7.17 2.86 -3.24
C ASN A 25 5.70 2.43 -3.28
N ILE A 26 5.37 1.31 -2.65
CA ILE A 26 3.99 0.84 -2.54
C ILE A 26 3.16 1.84 -1.71
N TYR A 27 3.70 2.29 -0.60
CA TYR A 27 3.04 3.28 0.25
C TYR A 27 2.74 4.57 -0.52
N ALA A 28 3.71 5.09 -1.26
CA ALA A 28 3.54 6.30 -2.05
C ALA A 28 2.49 6.13 -3.14
N ARG A 29 2.47 4.97 -3.80
CA ARG A 29 1.50 4.67 -4.85
C ARG A 29 0.06 4.69 -4.34
N TYR A 30 -0.17 4.22 -3.12
CA TYR A 30 -1.52 4.12 -2.54
C TYR A 30 -1.83 5.26 -1.58
N SER A 31 -1.12 6.37 -1.71
CA SER A 31 -1.39 7.59 -0.94
C SER A 31 -1.96 8.66 -1.87
N GLU A 32 -3.15 9.17 -1.54
CA GLU A 32 -3.83 10.17 -2.35
C GLU A 32 -4.34 11.30 -1.48
N TYR A 33 -4.31 12.53 -2.01
CA TYR A 33 -4.92 13.65 -1.32
C TYR A 33 -6.43 13.49 -1.27
N VAL A 34 -6.99 13.73 -0.10
CA VAL A 34 -8.44 13.71 0.10
C VAL A 34 -9.02 15.00 -0.48
N SER A 35 -10.15 14.91 -1.19
CA SER A 35 -10.83 16.08 -1.76
C SER A 35 -11.15 17.09 -0.65
N GLY A 36 -10.76 18.34 -0.86
CA GLY A 36 -10.97 19.41 0.13
C GLY A 36 -10.07 19.32 1.36
N TYR A 37 -8.96 18.59 1.27
CA TYR A 37 -8.07 18.37 2.42
C TYR A 37 -7.56 19.69 3.04
N GLN A 38 -7.32 20.71 2.24
CA GLN A 38 -6.81 22.00 2.72
C GLN A 38 -7.80 22.74 3.59
N PHE A 39 -9.08 22.38 3.54
CA PHE A 39 -10.13 23.00 4.36
C PHE A 39 -10.42 22.22 5.64
N GLN A 40 -9.79 21.07 5.81
CA GLN A 40 -9.98 20.25 7.01
C GLN A 40 -9.18 20.84 8.19
N PRO A 41 -9.79 20.95 9.39
CA PRO A 41 -9.07 21.45 10.57
C PRO A 41 -7.81 20.63 10.89
N ARG A 42 -7.85 19.32 10.73
CA ARG A 42 -6.71 18.45 10.98
C ARG A 42 -5.52 18.78 10.11
N PHE A 43 -5.76 19.12 8.84
CA PHE A 43 -4.69 19.52 7.93
C PHE A 43 -4.13 20.89 8.32
N LYS A 44 -5.02 21.85 8.63
CA LYS A 44 -4.61 23.22 9.04
C LYS A 44 -3.78 23.19 10.31
N MET A 45 -4.06 22.29 11.22
CA MET A 45 -3.32 22.12 12.47
C MET A 45 -2.05 21.27 12.30
N ARG A 46 -1.77 20.79 11.09
CA ARG A 46 -0.59 19.97 10.75
C ARG A 46 -0.53 18.65 11.50
N VAL A 47 -1.68 18.12 11.93
CA VAL A 47 -1.77 16.80 12.55
C VAL A 47 -2.08 15.71 11.52
N TRP A 48 -2.26 16.09 10.25
CA TRP A 48 -2.61 15.20 9.15
C TRP A 48 -2.02 15.75 7.86
N ASP A 49 -1.50 14.88 6.99
CA ASP A 49 -0.85 15.25 5.72
C ASP A 49 -1.82 15.51 4.57
N GLY A 50 -3.12 15.41 4.80
CA GLY A 50 -4.14 15.62 3.77
C GLY A 50 -4.36 14.43 2.85
N LYS A 51 -3.68 13.31 3.08
CA LYS A 51 -3.71 12.12 2.24
C LYS A 51 -4.45 10.97 2.90
N HIS A 52 -5.11 10.18 2.07
CA HIS A 52 -5.62 8.87 2.46
C HIS A 52 -4.58 7.80 2.09
N HIS A 53 -4.20 6.98 3.03
CA HIS A 53 -3.21 5.93 2.84
C HIS A 53 -3.89 4.56 2.88
N SER A 54 -3.99 3.92 1.71
CA SER A 54 -4.61 2.58 1.62
C SER A 54 -3.67 1.48 2.09
N PHE A 55 -2.36 1.71 2.03
CA PHE A 55 -1.35 0.75 2.47
C PHE A 55 -0.76 1.18 3.80
N ASN A 56 -0.72 0.25 4.77
CA ASN A 56 -0.10 0.50 6.06
C ASN A 56 1.33 -0.02 6.06
N MET A 57 2.31 0.88 6.02
CA MET A 57 3.74 0.52 6.00
C MET A 57 4.19 -0.27 7.23
N ARG A 58 3.60 0.01 8.39
CA ARG A 58 3.98 -0.65 9.64
C ARG A 58 3.64 -2.12 9.66
N SER A 59 2.40 -2.43 9.27
CA SER A 59 1.88 -3.79 9.30
C SER A 59 2.01 -4.51 7.97
N GLY A 60 2.22 -3.75 6.88
CA GLY A 60 2.24 -4.30 5.54
C GLY A 60 0.86 -4.68 5.01
N ILE A 61 -0.20 -4.18 5.61
CA ILE A 61 -1.58 -4.55 5.26
C ILE A 61 -2.12 -3.67 4.14
N LEU A 62 -2.70 -4.30 3.12
CA LEU A 62 -3.33 -3.64 2.00
C LEU A 62 -4.71 -4.27 1.77
N PRO A 63 -5.74 -3.47 1.42
CA PRO A 63 -7.05 -4.04 1.05
C PRO A 63 -6.92 -5.01 -0.12
N ILE A 64 -7.61 -6.15 -0.04
CA ILE A 64 -7.51 -7.21 -1.04
C ILE A 64 -7.96 -6.75 -2.43
N GLY A 65 -8.87 -5.78 -2.48
CA GLY A 65 -9.32 -5.20 -3.75
C GLY A 65 -8.22 -4.52 -4.56
N LEU A 66 -7.11 -4.16 -3.94
CA LEU A 66 -5.96 -3.55 -4.61
C LEU A 66 -4.88 -4.55 -5.01
N ALA A 67 -5.06 -5.84 -4.70
CA ALA A 67 -4.05 -6.86 -4.98
C ALA A 67 -3.74 -6.99 -6.47
N LYS A 68 -4.75 -6.95 -7.33
CA LYS A 68 -4.56 -7.03 -8.78
C LYS A 68 -3.76 -5.85 -9.30
N ASP A 69 -4.07 -4.65 -8.82
CA ASP A 69 -3.35 -3.44 -9.22
C ASP A 69 -1.89 -3.52 -8.78
N LEU A 70 -1.63 -3.98 -7.57
CA LEU A 70 -0.27 -4.18 -7.07
C LEU A 70 0.51 -5.17 -7.94
N ILE A 71 -0.10 -6.29 -8.31
CA ILE A 71 0.53 -7.30 -9.15
C ILE A 71 0.88 -6.73 -10.52
N LEU A 72 -0.03 -5.99 -11.14
CA LEU A 72 0.21 -5.34 -12.42
C LEU A 72 1.34 -4.32 -12.32
N TRP A 73 1.34 -3.52 -11.26
CA TRP A 73 2.39 -2.55 -11.03
C TRP A 73 3.76 -3.22 -10.86
N ALA A 74 3.84 -4.26 -10.05
CA ALA A 74 5.08 -5.01 -9.82
C ALA A 74 5.60 -5.62 -11.12
N THR A 75 4.71 -6.18 -11.94
CA THR A 75 5.06 -6.74 -13.24
C THR A 75 5.62 -5.67 -14.17
N ASN A 76 5.00 -4.50 -14.21
CA ASN A 76 5.46 -3.38 -15.05
C ASN A 76 6.82 -2.84 -14.60
N GLN A 77 7.13 -2.92 -13.31
CA GLN A 77 8.41 -2.49 -12.77
C GLN A 77 9.51 -3.55 -12.93
N GLY A 78 9.16 -4.73 -13.40
CA GLY A 78 10.10 -5.84 -13.44
C GLY A 78 10.41 -6.41 -12.08
N THR A 79 9.61 -6.09 -11.07
CA THR A 79 9.76 -6.59 -9.71
C THR A 79 9.13 -7.97 -9.59
N THR A 80 9.84 -8.92 -8.98
CA THR A 80 9.32 -10.25 -8.76
C THR A 80 8.41 -10.28 -7.53
N PHE A 81 7.40 -11.14 -7.57
CA PHE A 81 6.49 -11.30 -6.43
C PHE A 81 6.14 -12.77 -6.24
N GLU A 82 5.77 -13.11 -5.01
CA GLU A 82 5.37 -14.44 -4.62
C GLU A 82 4.04 -14.38 -3.88
N LEU A 83 3.12 -15.27 -4.24
CA LEU A 83 1.82 -15.38 -3.57
C LEU A 83 1.86 -16.54 -2.59
N GLU A 84 1.68 -16.23 -1.30
CA GLU A 84 1.52 -17.27 -0.29
C GLU A 84 0.05 -17.62 -0.15
N ARG A 85 -0.24 -18.93 -0.20
CA ARG A 85 -1.58 -19.45 0.06
C ARG A 85 -1.63 -20.01 1.47
N ILE A 86 -2.69 -19.68 2.16
CA ILE A 86 -2.97 -20.26 3.46
C ILE A 86 -3.94 -21.43 3.29
#